data_c86baa47dbeb8f8aaa88e70ca5c91a15
#
_entry.id   c86baa47dbeb8f8aaa88e70ca5c91a15
#
_cell.length_a   1.000
_cell.length_b   1.000
_cell.length_c   1.000
_cell.angle_alpha   90.00
_cell.angle_beta   90.00
_cell.angle_gamma   90.00
#
_symmetry.space_group_name_H-M   'P 1'
#
loop_
_entity.id
_entity.type
_entity.pdbx_description
1 polymer ?
#
loop_
_entity_poly.entity_id
_entity_poly.type
_entity_poly.pdbx_seq_one_letter_code
_entity_poly.pdbx_strand_id
1 'polypeptide(L)'
;MATLTVTSGGEIDAKAFWTALGQRATGMTVVTADSDDGPTGFLGLSAAHVTANPPTMLVSVDRKTSALAGIMSRRHFAVNFLPAYAAKVADAFGGRDGVSGADRFATGEWRVLSTGAPVFCDALGVFDCVVDEILDRGDVSIIIGKVVAVASRADGDPLIFFRGRSHVGPGSTVG
;
A
#
# COMPACT_ATOMS: atom_id res chain seq x y z
N MET A 1 6.84 -8.36 33.84
CA MET A 1 5.65 -7.95 33.04
C MET A 1 6.00 -6.72 32.24
N ALA A 2 5.69 -6.69 30.95
CA ALA A 2 5.82 -5.47 30.16
C ALA A 2 4.70 -4.50 30.50
N THR A 3 5.05 -3.23 30.77
CA THR A 3 4.09 -2.20 31.16
C THR A 3 3.71 -1.37 29.94
N LEU A 4 2.41 -1.11 29.75
CA LEU A 4 1.94 -0.18 28.74
C LEU A 4 2.33 1.26 29.13
N THR A 5 2.94 1.98 28.18
CA THR A 5 3.14 3.42 28.33
C THR A 5 1.91 4.13 27.80
N VAL A 6 1.28 4.94 28.65
CA VAL A 6 0.06 5.70 28.32
C VAL A 6 0.44 7.15 28.06
N THR A 7 0.00 7.70 26.93
CA THR A 7 0.03 9.12 26.61
C THR A 7 -1.41 9.64 26.56
N SER A 8 -1.77 10.54 27.46
CA SER A 8 -3.13 11.08 27.59
C SER A 8 -3.12 12.50 28.15
N GLY A 9 -4.23 13.21 28.08
CA GLY A 9 -4.41 14.50 28.74
C GLY A 9 -4.04 15.72 27.92
N GLY A 10 -3.94 15.60 26.60
CA GLY A 10 -3.67 16.68 25.66
C GLY A 10 -3.80 16.25 24.22
N GLU A 11 -3.35 17.08 23.29
CA GLU A 11 -3.25 16.70 21.88
C GLU A 11 -2.19 15.59 21.72
N ILE A 12 -2.55 14.49 21.06
CA ILE A 12 -1.62 13.40 20.78
C ILE A 12 -0.69 13.83 19.65
N ASP A 13 0.61 13.93 19.93
CA ASP A 13 1.59 14.28 18.92
C ASP A 13 1.83 13.15 17.88
N ALA A 14 2.38 13.52 16.74
CA ALA A 14 2.63 12.57 15.64
C ALA A 14 3.57 11.42 16.06
N LYS A 15 4.54 11.68 16.97
CA LYS A 15 5.49 10.66 17.43
C LYS A 15 4.78 9.59 18.27
N ALA A 16 3.94 9.99 19.20
CA ALA A 16 3.15 9.06 20.02
C ALA A 16 2.19 8.23 19.14
N PHE A 17 1.52 8.88 18.17
CA PHE A 17 0.66 8.22 17.20
C PHE A 17 1.40 7.15 16.39
N TRP A 18 2.53 7.49 15.75
CA TRP A 18 3.29 6.55 14.93
C TRP A 18 3.95 5.45 15.76
N THR A 19 4.34 5.74 17.02
CA THR A 19 4.88 4.74 17.94
C THR A 19 3.82 3.68 18.28
N ALA A 20 2.60 4.11 18.57
CA ALA A 20 1.49 3.20 18.86
C ALA A 20 1.07 2.40 17.61
N LEU A 21 0.93 3.08 16.45
CA LEU A 21 0.57 2.42 15.19
C LEU A 21 1.63 1.41 14.75
N GLY A 22 2.90 1.68 15.01
CA GLY A 22 4.02 0.79 14.71
C GLY A 22 3.99 -0.55 15.46
N GLN A 23 3.16 -0.69 16.51
CA GLN A 23 2.94 -1.97 17.19
C GLN A 23 2.02 -2.92 16.42
N ARG A 24 1.39 -2.46 15.35
CA ARG A 24 0.61 -3.29 14.44
C ARG A 24 1.51 -3.84 13.32
N ALA A 25 1.64 -5.16 13.22
CA ALA A 25 2.24 -5.79 12.06
C ALA A 25 1.31 -5.57 10.84
N THR A 26 1.87 -5.05 9.75
CA THR A 26 1.10 -4.74 8.54
C THR A 26 1.79 -5.36 7.33
N GLY A 27 1.06 -6.13 6.53
CA GLY A 27 1.55 -6.58 5.23
C GLY A 27 1.91 -5.37 4.36
N MET A 28 3.10 -5.39 3.77
CA MET A 28 3.54 -4.29 2.92
C MET A 28 2.85 -4.37 1.57
N THR A 29 2.36 -3.23 1.11
CA THR A 29 1.69 -3.11 -0.19
C THR A 29 2.29 -1.98 -1.01
N VAL A 30 2.26 -2.13 -2.32
CA VAL A 30 2.50 -1.04 -3.27
C VAL A 30 1.18 -0.70 -3.94
N VAL A 31 0.81 0.57 -3.85
CA VAL A 31 -0.33 1.13 -4.58
C VAL A 31 0.17 1.78 -5.86
N THR A 32 -0.42 1.42 -6.98
CA THR A 32 0.01 1.83 -8.32
C THR A 32 -1.15 2.44 -9.10
N ALA A 33 -0.82 3.34 -10.01
CA ALA A 33 -1.69 3.87 -11.05
C ALA A 33 -0.86 4.18 -12.29
N ASP A 34 -1.49 4.40 -13.43
CA ASP A 34 -0.86 5.04 -14.56
C ASP A 34 -1.14 6.57 -14.55
N SER A 35 -0.39 7.30 -15.36
CA SER A 35 -0.57 8.71 -15.60
C SER A 35 -0.09 9.06 -17.01
N ASP A 36 -0.28 10.31 -17.43
CA ASP A 36 0.22 10.78 -18.74
C ASP A 36 1.75 10.71 -18.84
N ASP A 37 2.44 10.83 -17.70
CA ASP A 37 3.90 10.77 -17.58
C ASP A 37 4.43 9.33 -17.36
N GLY A 38 3.57 8.31 -17.48
CA GLY A 38 3.91 6.91 -17.26
C GLY A 38 3.40 6.35 -15.92
N PRO A 39 3.87 5.14 -15.55
CA PRO A 39 3.41 4.47 -14.35
C PRO A 39 3.86 5.22 -13.09
N THR A 40 3.00 5.23 -12.09
CA THR A 40 3.25 5.88 -10.79
C THR A 40 2.79 5.01 -9.64
N GLY A 41 3.36 5.22 -8.45
CA GLY A 41 2.99 4.42 -7.28
C GLY A 41 3.74 4.81 -6.02
N PHE A 42 3.32 4.24 -4.91
CA PHE A 42 3.89 4.47 -3.57
C PHE A 42 3.73 3.24 -2.66
N LEU A 43 4.53 3.18 -1.61
CA LEU A 43 4.39 2.18 -0.56
C LEU A 43 3.17 2.51 0.30
N GLY A 44 2.13 1.70 0.21
CA GLY A 44 0.80 1.98 0.75
C GLY A 44 0.44 1.17 1.98
N LEU A 45 1.08 1.43 3.14
CA LEU A 45 0.81 0.71 4.39
C LEU A 45 -0.60 0.93 4.96
N SER A 46 -1.36 1.88 4.40
CA SER A 46 -2.73 2.21 4.80
C SER A 46 -3.81 1.46 4.00
N ALA A 47 -3.43 0.64 3.02
CA ALA A 47 -4.40 -0.11 2.23
C ALA A 47 -5.22 -1.05 3.12
N ALA A 48 -6.54 -1.00 3.00
CA ALA A 48 -7.47 -1.83 3.77
C ALA A 48 -8.73 -2.17 2.96
N HIS A 49 -9.38 -3.27 3.32
CA HIS A 49 -10.71 -3.56 2.80
C HIS A 49 -11.78 -2.70 3.50
N VAL A 50 -12.82 -2.36 2.78
CA VAL A 50 -14.02 -1.71 3.34
C VAL A 50 -15.13 -2.73 3.52
N THR A 51 -15.46 -3.45 2.45
CA THR A 51 -16.51 -4.49 2.44
C THR A 51 -16.23 -5.49 1.33
N ALA A 52 -16.78 -6.69 1.47
CA ALA A 52 -16.75 -7.72 0.44
C ALA A 52 -18.01 -7.73 -0.45
N ASN A 53 -19.05 -6.97 -0.08
CA ASN A 53 -20.29 -6.91 -0.86
C ASN A 53 -20.87 -5.47 -0.92
N PRO A 54 -20.63 -4.74 -2.02
CA PRO A 54 -19.72 -5.07 -3.13
C PRO A 54 -18.25 -4.99 -2.71
N PRO A 55 -17.34 -5.75 -3.36
CA PRO A 55 -15.92 -5.72 -3.00
C PRO A 55 -15.33 -4.33 -3.12
N THR A 56 -14.82 -3.79 -2.02
CA THR A 56 -14.37 -2.40 -1.93
C THR A 56 -13.11 -2.29 -1.07
N MET A 57 -12.13 -1.58 -1.58
CA MET A 57 -10.86 -1.26 -0.91
C MET A 57 -10.78 0.23 -0.63
N LEU A 58 -9.95 0.60 0.36
CA LEU A 58 -9.53 1.99 0.58
C LEU A 58 -8.02 2.09 0.66
N VAL A 59 -7.51 3.26 0.28
CA VAL A 59 -6.11 3.66 0.49
C VAL A 59 -6.06 5.11 0.94
N SER A 60 -5.14 5.44 1.87
CA SER A 60 -4.85 6.83 2.22
C SER A 60 -3.59 7.28 1.49
N VAL A 61 -3.67 8.39 0.77
CA VAL A 61 -2.60 8.92 -0.06
C VAL A 61 -2.23 10.32 0.42
N ASP A 62 -0.96 10.53 0.80
CA ASP A 62 -0.46 11.87 1.11
C ASP A 62 -0.53 12.74 -0.16
N ARG A 63 -1.03 13.98 -0.03
CA ARG A 63 -1.20 14.91 -1.15
C ARG A 63 0.10 15.27 -1.87
N LYS A 64 1.25 15.08 -1.22
CA LYS A 64 2.58 15.27 -1.83
C LYS A 64 3.02 14.09 -2.69
N THR A 65 2.30 12.97 -2.63
CA THR A 65 2.61 11.76 -3.40
C THR A 65 2.26 11.98 -4.87
N SER A 66 3.24 11.83 -5.76
CA SER A 66 3.06 12.00 -7.21
C SER A 66 1.98 11.08 -7.80
N ALA A 67 1.79 9.89 -7.21
CA ALA A 67 0.77 8.94 -7.62
C ALA A 67 -0.67 9.45 -7.45
N LEU A 68 -0.92 10.42 -6.54
CA LEU A 68 -2.26 10.95 -6.34
C LEU A 68 -2.83 11.57 -7.62
N ALA A 69 -2.02 12.34 -8.35
CA ALA A 69 -2.45 12.96 -9.61
C ALA A 69 -2.86 11.90 -10.65
N GLY A 70 -2.09 10.82 -10.78
CA GLY A 70 -2.44 9.69 -11.65
C GLY A 70 -3.76 9.03 -11.25
N ILE A 71 -3.93 8.70 -9.96
CA ILE A 71 -5.16 8.10 -9.45
C ILE A 71 -6.38 9.02 -9.69
N MET A 72 -6.23 10.31 -9.47
CA MET A 72 -7.31 11.28 -9.67
C MET A 72 -7.69 11.43 -11.15
N SER A 73 -6.71 11.50 -12.05
CA SER A 73 -6.94 11.68 -13.49
C SER A 73 -7.47 10.41 -14.15
N ARG A 74 -6.90 9.26 -13.83
CA ARG A 74 -7.26 7.97 -14.43
C ARG A 74 -8.41 7.27 -13.75
N ARG A 75 -8.76 7.69 -12.53
CA ARG A 75 -9.86 7.12 -11.75
C ARG A 75 -9.73 5.63 -11.49
N HIS A 76 -8.48 5.13 -11.32
CA HIS A 76 -8.21 3.75 -10.95
C HIS A 76 -6.88 3.60 -10.21
N PHE A 77 -6.72 2.48 -9.53
CA PHE A 77 -5.48 2.10 -8.83
C PHE A 77 -5.44 0.59 -8.60
N ALA A 78 -4.25 0.05 -8.41
CA ALA A 78 -4.08 -1.33 -7.96
C ALA A 78 -3.37 -1.38 -6.61
N VAL A 79 -3.76 -2.33 -5.76
CA VAL A 79 -3.10 -2.64 -4.48
C VAL A 79 -2.38 -3.98 -4.64
N ASN A 80 -1.06 -3.97 -4.51
CA ASN A 80 -0.20 -5.13 -4.71
C ASN A 80 0.40 -5.57 -3.38
N PHE A 81 0.10 -6.77 -2.88
CA PHE A 81 0.65 -7.34 -1.65
C PHE A 81 2.04 -7.91 -1.92
N LEU A 82 3.05 -7.40 -1.22
CA LEU A 82 4.45 -7.75 -1.48
C LEU A 82 4.85 -9.08 -0.84
N PRO A 83 5.51 -9.98 -1.61
CA PRO A 83 6.13 -11.17 -1.05
C PRO A 83 7.40 -10.82 -0.27
N ALA A 84 7.82 -11.72 0.60
CA ALA A 84 8.97 -11.57 1.51
C ALA A 84 10.26 -11.11 0.82
N TYR A 85 10.51 -11.56 -0.41
CA TYR A 85 11.71 -11.23 -1.18
C TYR A 85 11.64 -9.89 -1.92
N ALA A 86 10.52 -9.18 -1.88
CA ALA A 86 10.31 -7.92 -2.60
C ALA A 86 10.77 -6.67 -1.81
N ALA A 87 11.78 -6.81 -0.93
CA ALA A 87 12.29 -5.67 -0.14
C ALA A 87 12.79 -4.52 -1.02
N LYS A 88 13.45 -4.81 -2.15
CA LYS A 88 13.91 -3.79 -3.11
C LYS A 88 12.74 -3.01 -3.72
N VAL A 89 11.64 -3.68 -4.05
CA VAL A 89 10.41 -3.01 -4.53
C VAL A 89 9.86 -2.11 -3.42
N ALA A 90 9.78 -2.60 -2.18
CA ALA A 90 9.31 -1.79 -1.06
C ALA A 90 10.18 -0.55 -0.81
N ASP A 91 11.50 -0.65 -0.93
CA ASP A 91 12.43 0.48 -0.75
C ASP A 91 12.28 1.52 -1.86
N ALA A 92 12.18 1.10 -3.14
CA ALA A 92 11.96 1.98 -4.28
C ALA A 92 10.64 2.78 -4.15
N PHE A 93 9.54 2.08 -3.85
CA PHE A 93 8.24 2.74 -3.69
C PHE A 93 8.09 3.50 -2.37
N GLY A 94 8.92 3.19 -1.38
CA GLY A 94 9.05 3.93 -0.11
C GLY A 94 9.98 5.14 -0.18
N GLY A 95 10.67 5.36 -1.31
CA GLY A 95 11.59 6.48 -1.51
C GLY A 95 12.90 6.37 -0.75
N ARG A 96 13.30 5.17 -0.30
CA ARG A 96 14.53 4.95 0.49
C ARG A 96 15.80 4.91 -0.35
N ASP A 97 15.70 4.51 -1.60
CA ASP A 97 16.82 4.38 -2.55
C ASP A 97 17.00 5.61 -3.45
N GLY A 98 16.18 6.66 -3.25
CA GLY A 98 16.24 7.89 -4.03
C GLY A 98 15.63 7.80 -5.43
N VAL A 99 15.09 6.64 -5.83
CA VAL A 99 14.43 6.44 -7.11
C VAL A 99 13.04 7.08 -7.11
N SER A 100 12.64 7.71 -8.21
CA SER A 100 11.37 8.42 -8.31
C SER A 100 10.62 8.14 -9.61
N GLY A 101 9.33 8.46 -9.63
CA GLY A 101 8.49 8.35 -10.81
C GLY A 101 8.48 6.94 -11.41
N ALA A 102 8.53 6.85 -12.72
CA ALA A 102 8.47 5.60 -13.48
C ALA A 102 9.70 4.69 -13.25
N ASP A 103 10.86 5.25 -12.85
CA ASP A 103 12.08 4.47 -12.60
C ASP A 103 11.92 3.46 -11.46
N ARG A 104 10.98 3.68 -10.53
CA ARG A 104 10.64 2.72 -9.46
C ARG A 104 10.22 1.36 -10.01
N PHE A 105 9.60 1.36 -11.19
CA PHE A 105 9.09 0.15 -11.82
C PHE A 105 10.19 -0.74 -12.42
N ALA A 106 11.43 -0.24 -12.57
CA ALA A 106 12.58 -1.05 -12.96
C ALA A 106 12.98 -2.09 -11.90
N THR A 107 12.43 -2.01 -10.68
CA THR A 107 12.71 -2.93 -9.58
C THR A 107 11.98 -4.28 -9.67
N GLY A 108 11.12 -4.47 -10.67
CA GLY A 108 10.36 -5.72 -10.84
C GLY A 108 9.68 -5.81 -12.19
N GLU A 109 8.93 -6.88 -12.40
CA GLU A 109 8.11 -7.07 -13.60
C GLU A 109 6.66 -6.65 -13.31
N TRP A 110 6.06 -5.94 -14.26
CA TRP A 110 4.72 -5.38 -14.12
C TRP A 110 3.86 -5.72 -15.32
N ARG A 111 2.60 -5.92 -15.08
CA ARG A 111 1.56 -6.14 -16.09
C ARG A 111 0.33 -5.29 -15.75
N VAL A 112 -0.74 -5.41 -16.52
CA VAL A 112 -2.04 -4.79 -16.23
C VAL A 112 -3.11 -5.87 -16.12
N LEU A 113 -4.17 -5.58 -15.39
CA LEU A 113 -5.38 -6.41 -15.35
C LEU A 113 -6.51 -5.68 -16.11
N SER A 114 -7.54 -5.20 -15.40
CA SER A 114 -8.73 -4.62 -16.02
C SER A 114 -8.67 -3.12 -16.21
N THR A 115 -8.02 -2.37 -15.29
CA THR A 115 -8.07 -0.91 -15.29
C THR A 115 -6.94 -0.25 -16.06
N GLY A 116 -5.82 -0.92 -16.27
CA GLY A 116 -4.59 -0.35 -16.78
C GLY A 116 -3.58 0.05 -15.69
N ALA A 117 -3.97 0.03 -14.40
CA ALA A 117 -3.02 0.23 -13.32
C ALA A 117 -1.96 -0.87 -13.31
N PRO A 118 -0.66 -0.54 -13.13
CA PRO A 118 0.40 -1.54 -13.08
C PRO A 118 0.21 -2.52 -11.93
N VAL A 119 0.34 -3.81 -12.22
CA VAL A 119 0.25 -4.90 -11.27
C VAL A 119 1.58 -5.64 -11.20
N PHE A 120 2.10 -5.80 -10.00
CA PHE A 120 3.36 -6.52 -9.76
C PHE A 120 3.18 -8.01 -10.06
N CYS A 121 3.97 -8.56 -10.98
CA CYS A 121 3.82 -9.95 -11.44
C CYS A 121 4.02 -10.96 -10.31
N ASP A 122 4.88 -10.64 -9.34
CA ASP A 122 5.20 -11.49 -8.21
C ASP A 122 4.34 -11.22 -6.95
N ALA A 123 3.35 -10.34 -7.02
CA ALA A 123 2.49 -10.07 -5.87
C ALA A 123 1.82 -11.33 -5.33
N LEU A 124 1.69 -11.42 -3.99
CA LEU A 124 0.92 -12.49 -3.34
C LEU A 124 -0.57 -12.35 -3.60
N GLY A 125 -1.04 -11.12 -3.70
CA GLY A 125 -2.41 -10.78 -4.01
C GLY A 125 -2.50 -9.38 -4.61
N VAL A 126 -3.50 -9.17 -5.44
CA VAL A 126 -3.76 -7.91 -6.11
C VAL A 126 -5.24 -7.61 -6.07
N PHE A 127 -5.56 -6.36 -5.78
CA PHE A 127 -6.86 -5.77 -6.03
C PHE A 127 -6.72 -4.66 -7.06
N ASP A 128 -7.37 -4.82 -8.20
CA ASP A 128 -7.45 -3.81 -9.25
C ASP A 128 -8.79 -3.06 -9.12
N CYS A 129 -8.73 -1.73 -8.94
CA CYS A 129 -9.85 -0.94 -8.45
C CYS A 129 -10.15 0.25 -9.34
N VAL A 130 -11.44 0.51 -9.56
CA VAL A 130 -11.94 1.79 -10.09
C VAL A 130 -12.32 2.69 -8.91
N VAL A 131 -11.89 3.95 -8.93
CA VAL A 131 -12.19 4.93 -7.89
C VAL A 131 -13.68 5.22 -7.84
N ASP A 132 -14.27 4.99 -6.68
CA ASP A 132 -15.67 5.28 -6.38
C ASP A 132 -15.80 6.66 -5.70
N GLU A 133 -15.08 6.86 -4.60
CA GLU A 133 -15.15 8.08 -3.79
C GLU A 133 -13.75 8.56 -3.37
N ILE A 134 -13.61 9.87 -3.22
CA ILE A 134 -12.41 10.52 -2.69
C ILE A 134 -12.82 11.45 -1.55
N LEU A 135 -12.23 11.25 -0.37
CA LEU A 135 -12.48 12.04 0.83
C LEU A 135 -11.20 12.73 1.29
N ASP A 136 -11.20 14.04 1.33
CA ASP A 136 -10.06 14.81 1.81
C ASP A 136 -10.05 14.95 3.34
N ARG A 137 -8.88 14.71 3.95
CA ARG A 137 -8.62 14.87 5.38
C ARG A 137 -7.24 15.47 5.61
N GLY A 138 -7.17 16.77 5.89
CA GLY A 138 -5.92 17.48 6.07
C GLY A 138 -4.98 17.30 4.87
N ASP A 139 -3.81 16.72 5.12
CA ASP A 139 -2.79 16.49 4.09
C ASP A 139 -2.95 15.15 3.35
N VAL A 140 -4.05 14.43 3.57
CA VAL A 140 -4.31 13.10 3.02
C VAL A 140 -5.62 13.08 2.24
N SER A 141 -5.63 12.37 1.12
CA SER A 141 -6.85 11.94 0.42
C SER A 141 -7.11 10.47 0.70
N ILE A 142 -8.29 10.14 1.20
CA ILE A 142 -8.76 8.76 1.36
C ILE A 142 -9.49 8.40 0.08
N ILE A 143 -9.00 7.39 -0.62
CA ILE A 143 -9.55 6.95 -1.88
C ILE A 143 -10.24 5.61 -1.67
N ILE A 144 -11.52 5.55 -1.98
CA ILE A 144 -12.34 4.35 -1.93
C ILE A 144 -12.53 3.86 -3.36
N GLY A 145 -12.27 2.58 -3.60
CA GLY A 145 -12.36 1.98 -4.92
C GLY A 145 -13.11 0.66 -4.92
N LYS A 146 -13.98 0.49 -5.93
CA LYS A 146 -14.62 -0.79 -6.23
C LYS A 146 -13.62 -1.71 -6.88
N VAL A 147 -13.50 -2.93 -6.37
CA VAL A 147 -12.65 -3.97 -6.94
C VAL A 147 -13.30 -4.49 -8.22
N VAL A 148 -12.56 -4.44 -9.33
CA VAL A 148 -13.02 -4.91 -10.65
C VAL A 148 -12.24 -6.12 -11.16
N ALA A 149 -11.05 -6.38 -10.60
CA ALA A 149 -10.31 -7.61 -10.82
C ALA A 149 -9.45 -7.95 -9.61
N VAL A 150 -9.16 -9.23 -9.45
CA VAL A 150 -8.29 -9.76 -8.40
C VAL A 150 -7.34 -10.79 -8.97
N ALA A 151 -6.15 -10.88 -8.38
CA ALA A 151 -5.23 -11.98 -8.59
C ALA A 151 -4.65 -12.41 -7.24
N SER A 152 -4.35 -13.69 -7.07
CA SER A 152 -3.72 -14.20 -5.86
C SER A 152 -2.88 -15.44 -6.16
N ARG A 153 -1.85 -15.64 -5.33
CA ARG A 153 -1.04 -16.86 -5.29
C ARG A 153 -1.50 -17.75 -4.14
N ALA A 154 -1.30 -19.04 -4.29
CA ALA A 154 -1.59 -20.00 -3.23
C ALA A 154 -0.46 -20.15 -2.21
N ASP A 155 0.74 -19.65 -2.54
CA ASP A 155 1.98 -19.83 -1.78
C ASP A 155 2.75 -18.50 -1.63
N GLY A 156 3.74 -18.51 -0.73
CA GLY A 156 4.66 -17.43 -0.49
C GLY A 156 4.39 -16.68 0.83
N ASP A 157 5.48 -16.21 1.44
CA ASP A 157 5.45 -15.43 2.68
C ASP A 157 5.31 -13.96 2.40
N PRO A 158 4.57 -13.19 3.22
CA PRO A 158 4.43 -11.77 3.06
C PRO A 158 5.64 -10.98 3.57
N LEU A 159 5.92 -9.85 2.93
CA LEU A 159 6.76 -8.82 3.51
C LEU A 159 5.94 -8.02 4.52
N ILE A 160 6.42 -7.92 5.76
CA ILE A 160 5.70 -7.30 6.87
C ILE A 160 6.44 -6.05 7.34
N PHE A 161 5.71 -4.96 7.57
CA PHE A 161 6.20 -3.79 8.28
C PHE A 161 5.81 -3.87 9.76
N PHE A 162 6.80 -3.78 10.65
CA PHE A 162 6.60 -3.80 12.09
C PHE A 162 7.68 -2.98 12.79
N ARG A 163 7.29 -2.10 13.68
CA ARG A 163 8.19 -1.23 14.47
C ARG A 163 9.22 -0.50 13.62
N GLY A 164 8.80 0.07 12.47
CA GLY A 164 9.67 0.84 11.58
C GLY A 164 10.61 0.01 10.70
N ARG A 165 10.47 -1.32 10.68
CA ARG A 165 11.35 -2.23 9.93
C ARG A 165 10.55 -3.21 9.08
N SER A 166 11.17 -3.67 8.00
CA SER A 166 10.65 -4.76 7.19
C SER A 166 11.05 -6.10 7.80
N HIS A 167 10.11 -7.04 7.84
CA HIS A 167 10.29 -8.41 8.33
C HIS A 167 9.71 -9.37 7.31
N VAL A 168 10.28 -10.58 7.28
CA VAL A 168 9.69 -11.71 6.56
C VAL A 168 8.64 -12.35 7.46
N GLY A 169 7.46 -12.64 6.90
CA GLY A 169 6.42 -13.35 7.62
C GLY A 169 6.87 -14.75 8.06
N PRO A 170 6.28 -15.30 9.12
CA PRO A 170 6.59 -16.67 9.53
C PRO A 170 6.12 -17.65 8.46
N GLY A 171 7.04 -18.45 7.93
CA GLY A 171 6.75 -19.55 7.00
C GLY A 171 5.99 -20.73 7.62
N SER A 172 5.43 -20.55 8.82
CA SER A 172 4.69 -21.59 9.55
C SER A 172 3.44 -21.00 10.18
N THR A 173 2.30 -21.57 9.89
CA THR A 173 1.07 -21.28 10.61
C THR A 173 1.17 -21.75 12.06
N VAL A 174 0.83 -20.88 12.99
CA VAL A 174 0.53 -21.30 14.36
C VAL A 174 -0.86 -21.93 14.31
N GLY A 175 -0.91 -23.27 14.44
CA GLY A 175 -2.15 -24.03 14.51
C GLY A 175 -2.88 -23.80 15.84
#